data_dcae23b851d05fed2b0410d9ffc9af52
#
_entry.id   dcae23b851d05fed2b0410d9ffc9af52
#
_cell.length_a   1.000
_cell.length_b   1.000
_cell.length_c   1.000
_cell.angle_alpha   90.00
_cell.angle_beta   90.00
_cell.angle_gamma   90.00
#
_symmetry.space_group_name_H-M   'P 1'
#
loop_
_entity.id
_entity.type
_entity.pdbx_description
1 polymer ?
#
loop_
_entity_poly.entity_id
_entity_poly.type
_entity_poly.pdbx_seq_one_letter_code
_entity_poly.pdbx_strand_id
1 'polypeptide(L)'
;MTKKLLVRDLMSKPVTIAKSAAMTEAFEKMLDEEVDPLIVTNNGAVMGTISRKAIADTLGSSKLGLKKPSGVAPAQLHVAKKTDEDFTSVYPDENAEILIPLLQEYKLVVVLDEEHRLIGQVKGKDLLKAMQPATSLENVMQAAYTIRSDERVVHLRRRMLDEDISKFVVMDDDGILGIVTETDVARAMKAFREVVDDKYQDHRIRNLLVRDIMTTHPLTVGIDEDVKMVIALLMEKRISSVPIMKDGRLAGMVTTHSLLAAL
;
A
#
# COMPACT_ATOMS: atom_id res chain seq x y z
N MET A 1 -35.37 9.35 11.00
CA MET A 1 -34.82 9.31 9.64
C MET A 1 -33.30 9.31 9.79
N THR A 2 -32.64 8.20 9.52
CA THR A 2 -31.17 8.12 9.53
C THR A 2 -30.66 9.00 8.38
N LYS A 3 -29.82 9.98 8.69
CA LYS A 3 -29.22 10.87 7.68
C LYS A 3 -28.47 9.99 6.68
N LYS A 4 -28.81 10.08 5.41
CA LYS A 4 -28.13 9.34 4.35
C LYS A 4 -26.70 9.83 4.26
N LEU A 5 -25.72 8.93 4.41
CA LEU A 5 -24.30 9.23 4.30
C LEU A 5 -23.94 9.44 2.82
N LEU A 6 -23.28 10.54 2.50
CA LEU A 6 -22.88 10.90 1.14
C LEU A 6 -21.36 10.80 0.98
N VAL A 7 -20.89 10.67 -0.25
CA VAL A 7 -19.46 10.63 -0.60
C VAL A 7 -18.71 11.82 -0.03
N ARG A 8 -19.29 13.04 -0.10
CA ARG A 8 -18.68 14.27 0.45
C ARG A 8 -18.45 14.23 1.95
N ASP A 9 -19.20 13.44 2.71
CA ASP A 9 -19.03 13.28 4.15
C ASP A 9 -17.78 12.43 4.49
N LEU A 10 -17.27 11.67 3.51
CA LEU A 10 -16.14 10.74 3.65
C LEU A 10 -14.88 11.16 2.89
N MET A 11 -15.02 12.02 1.87
CA MET A 11 -13.89 12.38 1.03
C MET A 11 -12.83 13.18 1.78
N SER A 12 -11.60 12.99 1.42
CA SER A 12 -10.42 13.71 1.89
C SER A 12 -9.80 14.52 0.76
N LYS A 13 -8.90 15.46 1.11
CA LYS A 13 -8.17 16.24 0.10
C LYS A 13 -7.37 15.30 -0.81
N PRO A 14 -7.45 15.48 -2.15
CA PRO A 14 -6.73 14.62 -3.08
C PRO A 14 -5.22 14.86 -3.00
N VAL A 15 -4.44 13.77 -3.01
CA VAL A 15 -2.98 13.83 -3.10
C VAL A 15 -2.58 13.49 -4.52
N THR A 16 -2.06 14.49 -5.22
CA THR A 16 -1.78 14.41 -6.65
C THR A 16 -0.30 14.49 -6.98
N ILE A 17 0.06 14.00 -8.16
CA ILE A 17 1.38 14.17 -8.77
C ILE A 17 1.21 14.53 -10.25
N ALA A 18 2.07 15.40 -10.77
CA ALA A 18 2.03 15.72 -12.19
C ALA A 18 2.55 14.54 -13.04
N LYS A 19 1.95 14.30 -14.20
CA LYS A 19 2.42 13.24 -15.12
C LYS A 19 3.86 13.41 -15.57
N SER A 20 4.36 14.65 -15.59
CA SER A 20 5.74 15.01 -15.93
C SER A 20 6.73 14.88 -14.79
N ALA A 21 6.26 14.64 -13.56
CA ALA A 21 7.13 14.47 -12.40
C ALA A 21 8.01 13.22 -12.55
N ALA A 22 9.17 13.23 -11.88
CA ALA A 22 10.04 12.07 -11.83
C ALA A 22 9.43 10.97 -10.94
N MET A 23 9.70 9.70 -11.23
CA MET A 23 9.24 8.59 -10.39
C MET A 23 9.82 8.63 -8.98
N THR A 24 11.03 9.16 -8.82
CA THR A 24 11.65 9.38 -7.51
C THR A 24 10.86 10.40 -6.67
N GLU A 25 10.41 11.50 -7.29
CA GLU A 25 9.57 12.51 -6.65
C GLU A 25 8.21 11.92 -6.23
N ALA A 26 7.57 11.15 -7.11
CA ALA A 26 6.33 10.46 -6.77
C ALA A 26 6.52 9.50 -5.60
N PHE A 27 7.63 8.76 -5.58
CA PHE A 27 7.95 7.83 -4.51
C PHE A 27 8.17 8.55 -3.17
N GLU A 28 8.92 9.64 -3.17
CA GLU A 28 9.13 10.48 -1.98
C GLU A 28 7.80 11.02 -1.44
N LYS A 29 6.98 11.57 -2.32
CA LYS A 29 5.65 12.07 -1.95
C LYS A 29 4.76 10.97 -1.35
N MET A 30 4.79 9.75 -1.87
CA MET A 30 4.06 8.61 -1.29
C MET A 30 4.52 8.27 0.12
N LEU A 31 5.82 8.42 0.40
CA LEU A 31 6.38 8.15 1.74
C LEU A 31 6.03 9.27 2.72
N ASP A 32 6.15 10.52 2.29
CA ASP A 32 5.95 11.69 3.14
C ASP A 32 4.46 11.88 3.50
N GLU A 33 3.56 11.67 2.52
CA GLU A 33 2.11 11.79 2.69
C GLU A 33 1.44 10.49 3.17
N GLU A 34 2.22 9.40 3.30
CA GLU A 34 1.72 8.05 3.66
C GLU A 34 0.56 7.59 2.76
N VAL A 35 0.67 7.86 1.45
CA VAL A 35 -0.37 7.58 0.45
C VAL A 35 0.12 6.59 -0.60
N ASP A 36 -0.74 5.63 -0.95
CA ASP A 36 -0.57 4.71 -2.08
C ASP A 36 -1.95 4.22 -2.54
N PRO A 37 -2.34 4.48 -3.80
CA PRO A 37 -1.64 5.19 -4.87
C PRO A 37 -1.74 6.73 -4.78
N LEU A 38 -0.95 7.44 -5.62
CA LEU A 38 -1.15 8.86 -5.92
C LEU A 38 -2.04 9.04 -7.14
N ILE A 39 -2.83 10.10 -7.16
CA ILE A 39 -3.60 10.52 -8.34
C ILE A 39 -2.66 11.28 -9.29
N VAL A 40 -2.58 10.81 -10.54
CA VAL A 40 -1.77 11.46 -11.58
C VAL A 40 -2.61 12.47 -12.33
N THR A 41 -2.08 13.68 -12.44
CA THR A 41 -2.79 14.79 -13.12
C THR A 41 -1.98 15.39 -14.27
N ASN A 42 -2.71 15.92 -15.23
CA ASN A 42 -2.16 16.74 -16.31
C ASN A 42 -3.03 17.99 -16.48
N ASN A 43 -2.46 19.18 -16.23
CA ASN A 43 -3.18 20.45 -16.30
C ASN A 43 -4.49 20.44 -15.51
N GLY A 44 -4.49 19.82 -14.33
CA GLY A 44 -5.67 19.70 -13.46
C GLY A 44 -6.61 18.53 -13.77
N ALA A 45 -6.55 17.94 -14.95
CA ALA A 45 -7.33 16.74 -15.29
C ALA A 45 -6.69 15.48 -14.71
N VAL A 46 -7.51 14.56 -14.21
CA VAL A 46 -7.07 13.24 -13.76
C VAL A 46 -6.71 12.38 -14.96
N MET A 47 -5.52 11.79 -14.92
CA MET A 47 -5.01 10.89 -15.96
C MET A 47 -5.01 9.43 -15.52
N GLY A 48 -5.16 9.17 -14.23
CA GLY A 48 -5.10 7.84 -13.65
C GLY A 48 -4.44 7.86 -12.28
N THR A 49 -3.86 6.73 -11.90
CA THR A 49 -3.14 6.57 -10.63
C THR A 49 -1.75 5.99 -10.85
N ILE A 50 -0.87 6.16 -9.87
CA ILE A 50 0.41 5.46 -9.84
C ILE A 50 0.61 4.84 -8.46
N SER A 51 0.92 3.53 -8.43
CA SER A 51 1.15 2.80 -7.20
C SER A 51 2.65 2.72 -6.86
N ARG A 52 2.92 2.50 -5.58
CA ARG A 52 4.27 2.24 -5.07
C ARG A 52 4.91 1.01 -5.73
N LYS A 53 4.11 -0.03 -5.98
CA LYS A 53 4.52 -1.23 -6.71
C LYS A 53 5.01 -0.90 -8.11
N ALA A 54 4.25 -0.11 -8.89
CA ALA A 54 4.63 0.30 -10.24
C ALA A 54 5.96 1.09 -10.27
N ILE A 55 6.18 1.95 -9.26
CA ILE A 55 7.43 2.69 -9.09
C ILE A 55 8.58 1.75 -8.72
N ALA A 56 8.38 0.87 -7.73
CA ALA A 56 9.38 -0.08 -7.28
C ALA A 56 9.82 -1.03 -8.40
N ASP A 57 8.89 -1.50 -9.23
CA ASP A 57 9.18 -2.33 -10.40
C ASP A 57 10.05 -1.59 -11.41
N THR A 58 9.72 -0.34 -11.68
CA THR A 58 10.47 0.47 -12.65
C THR A 58 11.88 0.80 -12.17
N LEU A 59 12.00 1.19 -10.90
CA LEU A 59 13.28 1.56 -10.30
C LEU A 59 14.16 0.33 -10.00
N GLY A 60 13.57 -0.82 -9.76
CA GLY A 60 14.28 -2.05 -9.42
C GLY A 60 14.66 -2.91 -10.61
N SER A 61 13.96 -2.83 -11.75
CA SER A 61 14.22 -3.63 -12.95
C SER A 61 15.52 -3.26 -13.65
N SER A 62 16.02 -2.04 -13.45
CA SER A 62 17.21 -1.55 -14.14
C SER A 62 18.54 -2.11 -13.63
N LYS A 63 18.58 -2.77 -12.44
CA LYS A 63 19.85 -3.21 -11.81
C LYS A 63 19.92 -4.68 -11.39
N LEU A 64 18.85 -5.47 -11.55
CA LEU A 64 18.84 -6.90 -11.20
C LEU A 64 19.24 -7.85 -12.34
N GLY A 65 19.98 -7.37 -13.35
CA GLY A 65 20.48 -8.24 -14.45
C GLY A 65 19.43 -8.67 -15.48
N LEU A 66 18.20 -8.22 -15.35
CA LEU A 66 17.17 -8.32 -16.38
C LEU A 66 17.37 -7.13 -17.32
N LYS A 67 17.70 -7.41 -18.59
CA LYS A 67 18.04 -6.49 -19.71
C LYS A 67 17.87 -5.01 -19.37
N LYS A 68 18.97 -4.23 -19.41
CA LYS A 68 18.94 -2.76 -19.32
C LYS A 68 17.83 -2.21 -20.24
N PRO A 69 16.83 -1.48 -19.73
CA PRO A 69 16.13 -0.56 -20.60
C PRO A 69 17.16 0.47 -21.06
N SER A 70 17.22 0.71 -22.34
CA SER A 70 18.09 1.67 -23.01
C SER A 70 18.44 2.89 -22.15
N GLY A 71 19.66 2.98 -21.67
CA GLY A 71 20.45 4.18 -21.37
C GLY A 71 19.85 5.36 -20.58
N VAL A 72 18.64 5.30 -20.09
CA VAL A 72 17.97 6.40 -19.39
C VAL A 72 18.23 6.28 -17.89
N ALA A 73 18.81 7.32 -17.29
CA ALA A 73 19.00 7.37 -15.85
C ALA A 73 17.64 7.30 -15.12
N PRO A 74 17.54 6.64 -13.94
CA PRO A 74 16.28 6.54 -13.18
C PRO A 74 15.60 7.89 -12.88
N ALA A 75 16.38 8.95 -12.71
CA ALA A 75 15.90 10.32 -12.54
C ALA A 75 15.18 10.89 -13.78
N GLN A 76 15.29 10.27 -14.94
CA GLN A 76 14.66 10.69 -16.19
C GLN A 76 13.38 9.89 -16.49
N LEU A 77 12.98 8.99 -15.60
CA LEU A 77 11.74 8.23 -15.76
C LEU A 77 10.57 9.03 -15.15
N HIS A 78 9.69 9.47 -16.05
CA HIS A 78 8.49 10.21 -15.65
C HIS A 78 7.33 9.29 -15.25
N VAL A 79 6.50 9.77 -14.34
CA VAL A 79 5.29 9.12 -13.84
C VAL A 79 4.38 8.65 -14.97
N ALA A 80 4.25 9.44 -16.05
CA ALA A 80 3.43 9.12 -17.22
C ALA A 80 3.68 7.73 -17.83
N LYS A 81 4.91 7.17 -17.70
CA LYS A 81 5.25 5.85 -18.27
C LYS A 81 4.61 4.66 -17.55
N LYS A 82 4.15 4.87 -16.32
CA LYS A 82 3.63 3.82 -15.44
C LYS A 82 2.33 4.24 -14.76
N THR A 83 1.70 5.31 -15.24
CA THR A 83 0.35 5.70 -14.85
C THR A 83 -0.60 4.60 -15.29
N ASP A 84 -1.37 4.13 -14.33
CA ASP A 84 -2.50 3.25 -14.58
C ASP A 84 -3.70 4.14 -14.91
N GLU A 85 -4.17 4.03 -16.14
CA GLU A 85 -5.31 4.82 -16.64
C GLU A 85 -6.67 4.21 -16.21
N ASP A 86 -6.66 2.98 -15.70
CA ASP A 86 -7.82 2.36 -15.11
C ASP A 86 -8.02 2.88 -13.68
N PHE A 87 -8.91 3.85 -13.54
CA PHE A 87 -9.33 4.43 -12.27
C PHE A 87 -10.83 4.66 -12.26
N THR A 88 -11.41 4.73 -11.07
CA THR A 88 -12.85 4.98 -10.90
C THR A 88 -13.09 6.33 -10.22
N SER A 89 -14.24 6.94 -10.52
CA SER A 89 -14.65 8.21 -9.92
C SER A 89 -16.13 8.20 -9.53
N VAL A 90 -16.46 9.06 -8.58
CA VAL A 90 -17.82 9.30 -8.07
C VAL A 90 -18.05 10.78 -7.91
N TYR A 91 -19.33 11.17 -7.74
CA TYR A 91 -19.72 12.53 -7.42
C TYR A 91 -19.96 12.71 -5.91
N PRO A 92 -19.77 13.94 -5.36
CA PRO A 92 -19.86 14.19 -3.91
C PRO A 92 -21.26 13.93 -3.33
N ASP A 93 -22.31 14.05 -4.12
CA ASP A 93 -23.69 13.89 -3.69
C ASP A 93 -24.24 12.47 -3.81
N GLU A 94 -23.42 11.52 -4.27
CA GLU A 94 -23.81 10.12 -4.34
C GLU A 94 -23.87 9.48 -2.95
N ASN A 95 -24.66 8.40 -2.83
CA ASN A 95 -24.72 7.61 -1.60
C ASN A 95 -23.37 6.93 -1.34
N ALA A 96 -22.86 7.06 -0.11
CA ALA A 96 -21.59 6.46 0.27
C ALA A 96 -21.52 4.93 0.10
N GLU A 97 -22.65 4.24 0.05
CA GLU A 97 -22.69 2.78 -0.19
C GLU A 97 -22.10 2.37 -1.55
N ILE A 98 -22.09 3.29 -2.54
CA ILE A 98 -21.46 3.02 -3.85
C ILE A 98 -19.96 2.77 -3.71
N LEU A 99 -19.35 3.32 -2.66
CA LEU A 99 -17.91 3.18 -2.40
C LEU A 99 -17.52 1.76 -1.97
N ILE A 100 -18.46 0.95 -1.47
CA ILE A 100 -18.16 -0.41 -1.00
C ILE A 100 -17.59 -1.27 -2.14
N PRO A 101 -18.30 -1.55 -3.23
CA PRO A 101 -17.77 -2.35 -4.33
C PRO A 101 -16.55 -1.67 -5.00
N LEU A 102 -16.56 -0.34 -5.12
CA LEU A 102 -15.47 0.38 -5.75
C LEU A 102 -14.16 0.26 -4.96
N LEU A 103 -14.19 0.34 -3.62
CA LEU A 103 -13.01 0.22 -2.78
C LEU A 103 -12.57 -1.24 -2.53
N GLN A 104 -13.39 -2.20 -2.90
CA GLN A 104 -12.99 -3.61 -2.96
C GLN A 104 -12.14 -3.89 -4.20
N GLU A 105 -12.38 -3.18 -5.30
CA GLU A 105 -11.64 -3.32 -6.55
C GLU A 105 -10.47 -2.32 -6.65
N TYR A 106 -10.72 -1.05 -6.33
CA TYR A 106 -9.74 0.03 -6.42
C TYR A 106 -9.22 0.44 -5.03
N LYS A 107 -7.93 0.68 -4.91
CA LYS A 107 -7.34 1.16 -3.65
C LYS A 107 -7.76 2.59 -3.27
N LEU A 108 -8.26 3.34 -4.25
CA LEU A 108 -8.64 4.74 -4.16
C LEU A 108 -9.75 5.05 -5.17
N VAL A 109 -10.76 5.81 -4.74
CA VAL A 109 -11.82 6.36 -5.59
C VAL A 109 -11.64 7.86 -5.68
N VAL A 110 -11.63 8.38 -6.90
CA VAL A 110 -11.52 9.81 -7.20
C VAL A 110 -12.88 10.47 -7.04
N VAL A 111 -12.94 11.68 -6.46
CA VAL A 111 -14.18 12.47 -6.38
C VAL A 111 -14.06 13.67 -7.30
N LEU A 112 -15.00 13.74 -8.27
CA LEU A 112 -15.07 14.80 -9.27
C LEU A 112 -16.33 15.67 -9.04
N ASP A 113 -16.26 16.96 -9.42
CA ASP A 113 -17.44 17.79 -9.48
C ASP A 113 -18.18 17.65 -10.83
N GLU A 114 -19.28 18.41 -11.02
CA GLU A 114 -20.09 18.37 -12.24
C GLU A 114 -19.31 18.82 -13.50
N GLU A 115 -18.26 19.61 -13.32
CA GLU A 115 -17.36 20.03 -14.39
C GLU A 115 -16.15 19.08 -14.57
N HIS A 116 -16.20 17.89 -13.96
CA HIS A 116 -15.16 16.86 -14.00
C HIS A 116 -13.82 17.31 -13.42
N ARG A 117 -13.81 18.29 -12.51
CA ARG A 117 -12.61 18.71 -11.78
C ARG A 117 -12.40 17.83 -10.54
N LEU A 118 -11.17 17.54 -10.26
CA LEU A 118 -10.78 16.77 -9.07
C LEU A 118 -11.00 17.59 -7.79
N ILE A 119 -11.92 17.17 -6.95
CA ILE A 119 -12.26 17.86 -5.69
C ILE A 119 -11.93 17.03 -4.44
N GLY A 120 -11.77 15.71 -4.57
CA GLY A 120 -11.52 14.83 -3.44
C GLY A 120 -11.03 13.44 -3.82
N GLN A 121 -10.79 12.65 -2.81
CA GLN A 121 -10.52 11.22 -2.92
C GLN A 121 -11.12 10.48 -1.72
N VAL A 122 -11.45 9.20 -1.89
CA VAL A 122 -11.87 8.31 -0.82
C VAL A 122 -10.99 7.06 -0.85
N LYS A 123 -10.50 6.66 0.32
CA LYS A 123 -9.73 5.42 0.51
C LYS A 123 -10.49 4.48 1.43
N GLY A 124 -10.13 3.21 1.43
CA GLY A 124 -10.78 2.21 2.28
C GLY A 124 -10.83 2.58 3.75
N LYS A 125 -9.79 3.23 4.27
CA LYS A 125 -9.78 3.72 5.65
C LYS A 125 -10.84 4.79 5.92
N ASP A 126 -11.14 5.65 4.94
CA ASP A 126 -12.14 6.71 5.10
C ASP A 126 -13.55 6.11 5.19
N LEU A 127 -13.83 5.08 4.39
CA LEU A 127 -15.09 4.33 4.44
C LEU A 127 -15.23 3.57 5.77
N LEU A 128 -14.18 2.85 6.22
CA LEU A 128 -14.21 2.06 7.46
C LEU A 128 -14.39 2.90 8.74
N LYS A 129 -14.06 4.20 8.70
CA LYS A 129 -14.37 5.13 9.82
C LYS A 129 -15.87 5.32 10.02
N ALA A 130 -16.64 5.27 8.95
CA ALA A 130 -18.07 5.56 8.96
C ALA A 130 -18.92 4.28 8.87
N MET A 131 -18.43 3.26 8.17
CA MET A 131 -19.09 1.98 8.00
C MET A 131 -18.18 0.87 8.51
N GLN A 132 -18.66 0.11 9.48
CA GLN A 132 -17.89 -0.96 10.10
C GLN A 132 -18.62 -2.28 9.95
N PRO A 133 -17.94 -3.36 9.54
CA PRO A 133 -18.58 -4.66 9.39
C PRO A 133 -19.04 -5.21 10.74
N ALA A 134 -20.25 -5.76 10.78
CA ALA A 134 -20.82 -6.40 11.95
C ALA A 134 -20.50 -7.90 11.94
N THR A 135 -19.25 -8.25 12.20
CA THR A 135 -18.73 -9.62 12.09
C THR A 135 -17.61 -9.87 13.09
N SER A 136 -17.08 -11.08 13.16
CA SER A 136 -15.93 -11.45 14.00
C SER A 136 -14.61 -11.36 13.20
N LEU A 137 -13.48 -11.28 13.93
CA LEU A 137 -12.14 -11.33 13.30
C LEU A 137 -11.90 -12.64 12.56
N GLU A 138 -12.45 -13.75 13.02
CA GLU A 138 -12.33 -15.05 12.36
C GLU A 138 -12.90 -15.03 10.92
N ASN A 139 -13.99 -14.28 10.70
CA ASN A 139 -14.62 -14.18 9.38
C ASN A 139 -13.91 -13.22 8.42
N VAL A 140 -13.16 -12.24 8.93
CA VAL A 140 -12.45 -11.24 8.11
C VAL A 140 -10.95 -11.52 8.00
N MET A 141 -10.45 -12.44 8.82
CA MET A 141 -9.05 -12.84 8.81
C MET A 141 -8.72 -13.64 7.55
N GLN A 142 -7.58 -13.34 6.97
CA GLN A 142 -7.00 -14.07 5.84
C GLN A 142 -5.74 -14.81 6.28
N ALA A 143 -5.32 -15.82 5.52
CA ALA A 143 -4.05 -16.48 5.75
C ALA A 143 -2.89 -15.47 5.72
N ALA A 144 -2.01 -15.51 6.71
CA ALA A 144 -0.82 -14.68 6.73
C ALA A 144 0.28 -15.32 5.89
N TYR A 145 0.85 -14.54 4.99
CA TYR A 145 2.08 -14.94 4.28
C TYR A 145 3.27 -14.73 5.19
N THR A 146 4.13 -15.74 5.27
CA THR A 146 5.29 -15.72 6.16
C THR A 146 6.60 -15.78 5.39
N ILE A 147 7.66 -15.27 6.00
CA ILE A 147 9.03 -15.32 5.49
C ILE A 147 9.99 -15.42 6.69
N ARG A 148 11.15 -16.05 6.50
CA ARG A 148 12.18 -16.13 7.53
C ARG A 148 13.02 -14.83 7.56
N SER A 149 13.56 -14.51 8.73
CA SER A 149 14.34 -13.30 8.94
C SER A 149 15.70 -13.32 8.21
N ASP A 150 16.26 -14.51 7.97
CA ASP A 150 17.53 -14.75 7.29
C ASP A 150 17.40 -14.87 5.75
N GLU A 151 16.17 -14.77 5.22
CA GLU A 151 15.98 -14.75 3.78
C GLU A 151 16.46 -13.43 3.16
N ARG A 152 16.85 -13.49 1.88
CA ARG A 152 17.32 -12.32 1.15
C ARG A 152 16.16 -11.46 0.66
N VAL A 153 16.31 -10.14 0.74
CA VAL A 153 15.33 -9.17 0.25
C VAL A 153 15.02 -9.35 -1.24
N VAL A 154 15.98 -9.84 -2.05
CA VAL A 154 15.73 -10.15 -3.47
C VAL A 154 14.71 -11.28 -3.65
N HIS A 155 14.71 -12.30 -2.78
CA HIS A 155 13.72 -13.37 -2.79
C HIS A 155 12.36 -12.88 -2.31
N LEU A 156 12.33 -12.13 -1.19
CA LEU A 156 11.12 -11.46 -0.70
C LEU A 156 10.46 -10.65 -1.81
N ARG A 157 11.23 -9.79 -2.48
CA ARG A 157 10.71 -8.94 -3.55
C ARG A 157 10.15 -9.76 -4.71
N ARG A 158 10.84 -10.85 -5.11
CA ARG A 158 10.34 -11.74 -6.15
C ARG A 158 8.99 -12.34 -5.75
N ARG A 159 8.85 -12.83 -4.52
CA ARG A 159 7.58 -13.36 -4.01
C ARG A 159 6.49 -12.29 -3.98
N MET A 160 6.81 -11.05 -3.57
CA MET A 160 5.86 -9.93 -3.60
C MET A 160 5.31 -9.68 -5.01
N LEU A 161 6.15 -9.81 -6.04
CA LEU A 161 5.75 -9.59 -7.44
C LEU A 161 5.00 -10.78 -8.02
N ASP A 162 5.55 -11.99 -7.88
CA ASP A 162 5.04 -13.20 -8.51
C ASP A 162 3.70 -13.66 -7.89
N GLU A 163 3.53 -13.44 -6.57
CA GLU A 163 2.36 -13.86 -5.80
C GLU A 163 1.37 -12.71 -5.54
N ASP A 164 1.67 -11.49 -5.98
CA ASP A 164 0.91 -10.25 -5.72
C ASP A 164 0.68 -9.95 -4.23
N ILE A 165 1.70 -10.18 -3.40
CA ILE A 165 1.65 -10.03 -1.96
C ILE A 165 2.43 -8.79 -1.53
N SER A 166 1.78 -7.85 -0.84
CA SER A 166 2.39 -6.58 -0.42
C SER A 166 3.05 -6.62 0.96
N LYS A 167 2.86 -7.70 1.74
CA LYS A 167 3.34 -7.81 3.12
C LYS A 167 3.51 -9.24 3.58
N PHE A 168 4.52 -9.46 4.42
CA PHE A 168 4.82 -10.76 5.03
C PHE A 168 5.02 -10.60 6.54
N VAL A 169 4.55 -11.57 7.31
CA VAL A 169 4.94 -11.73 8.72
C VAL A 169 6.31 -12.41 8.75
N VAL A 170 7.26 -11.79 9.40
CA VAL A 170 8.60 -12.35 9.57
C VAL A 170 8.59 -13.26 10.79
N MET A 171 8.92 -14.52 10.57
CA MET A 171 8.90 -15.54 11.60
C MET A 171 10.19 -16.33 11.62
N ASP A 172 10.60 -16.74 12.81
CA ASP A 172 11.60 -17.76 13.07
C ASP A 172 11.01 -18.84 13.99
N ASP A 173 11.83 -19.78 14.42
CA ASP A 173 11.38 -20.93 15.22
C ASP A 173 10.74 -20.50 16.56
N ASP A 174 11.13 -19.35 17.10
CA ASP A 174 10.63 -18.77 18.36
C ASP A 174 9.35 -17.93 18.20
N GLY A 175 8.83 -17.73 16.96
CA GLY A 175 7.59 -17.01 16.70
C GLY A 175 7.74 -15.79 15.78
N ILE A 176 6.85 -14.79 15.99
CA ILE A 176 6.82 -13.58 15.16
C ILE A 176 7.93 -12.62 15.59
N LEU A 177 8.81 -12.27 14.65
CA LEU A 177 9.86 -11.28 14.84
C LEU A 177 9.49 -9.89 14.32
N GLY A 178 8.73 -9.83 13.23
CA GLY A 178 8.45 -8.58 12.57
C GLY A 178 7.40 -8.68 11.46
N ILE A 179 7.23 -7.55 10.76
CA ILE A 179 6.50 -7.45 9.49
C ILE A 179 7.42 -6.78 8.49
N VAL A 180 7.38 -7.24 7.24
CA VAL A 180 8.04 -6.59 6.12
C VAL A 180 7.04 -6.33 5.00
N THR A 181 7.07 -5.10 4.47
CA THR A 181 6.14 -4.61 3.46
C THR A 181 6.88 -4.12 2.21
N GLU A 182 6.14 -3.89 1.12
CA GLU A 182 6.67 -3.20 -0.08
C GLU A 182 7.29 -1.84 0.29
N THR A 183 6.75 -1.15 1.29
CA THR A 183 7.28 0.13 1.78
C THR A 183 8.68 -0.02 2.36
N ASP A 184 8.91 -1.08 3.16
CA ASP A 184 10.20 -1.33 3.78
C ASP A 184 11.26 -1.68 2.73
N VAL A 185 10.89 -2.52 1.76
CA VAL A 185 11.73 -2.82 0.61
C VAL A 185 12.08 -1.55 -0.17
N ALA A 186 11.10 -0.70 -0.43
CA ALA A 186 11.28 0.51 -1.20
C ALA A 186 12.15 1.54 -0.45
N ARG A 187 11.94 1.72 0.86
CA ARG A 187 12.80 2.57 1.72
C ARG A 187 14.25 2.08 1.75
N ALA A 188 14.44 0.78 1.92
CA ALA A 188 15.77 0.18 1.89
C ALA A 188 16.47 0.42 0.55
N MET A 189 15.75 0.23 -0.58
CA MET A 189 16.31 0.48 -1.90
C MET A 189 16.67 1.96 -2.13
N LYS A 190 15.86 2.90 -1.59
CA LYS A 190 16.19 4.34 -1.64
C LYS A 190 17.46 4.64 -0.83
N ALA A 191 17.51 4.22 0.43
CA ALA A 191 18.65 4.45 1.32
C ALA A 191 19.95 3.91 0.74
N PHE A 192 19.92 2.72 0.11
CA PHE A 192 21.12 2.16 -0.53
C PHE A 192 21.62 2.98 -1.71
N ARG A 193 20.73 3.60 -2.48
CA ARG A 193 21.13 4.45 -3.61
C ARG A 193 21.82 5.75 -3.17
N GLU A 194 21.42 6.29 -2.03
CA GLU A 194 21.95 7.55 -1.50
C GLU A 194 23.34 7.36 -0.84
N VAL A 195 23.59 6.19 -0.26
CA VAL A 195 24.77 5.97 0.63
C VAL A 195 25.87 5.14 -0.02
N VAL A 196 25.58 4.37 -1.07
CA VAL A 196 26.52 3.39 -1.62
C VAL A 196 26.93 3.75 -3.04
N ASP A 197 28.26 3.84 -3.30
CA ASP A 197 28.82 3.99 -4.65
C ASP A 197 28.28 2.93 -5.60
N ASP A 198 27.98 3.33 -6.84
CA ASP A 198 27.37 2.48 -7.89
C ASP A 198 28.07 1.12 -8.09
N LYS A 199 29.38 1.06 -7.86
CA LYS A 199 30.18 -0.17 -7.99
C LYS A 199 29.82 -1.27 -6.98
N TYR A 200 29.36 -0.89 -5.79
CA TYR A 200 29.10 -1.82 -4.67
C TYR A 200 27.61 -2.03 -4.40
N GLN A 201 26.73 -1.23 -5.02
CA GLN A 201 25.28 -1.30 -4.78
C GLN A 201 24.73 -2.69 -5.07
N ASP A 202 25.07 -3.29 -6.22
CA ASP A 202 24.55 -4.58 -6.62
C ASP A 202 24.93 -5.72 -5.66
N HIS A 203 26.18 -5.71 -5.16
CA HIS A 203 26.65 -6.73 -4.23
C HIS A 203 25.97 -6.61 -2.86
N ARG A 204 25.82 -5.40 -2.34
CA ARG A 204 25.19 -5.17 -1.04
C ARG A 204 23.70 -5.44 -1.06
N ILE A 205 22.99 -5.00 -2.09
CA ILE A 205 21.54 -5.28 -2.28
C ILE A 205 21.27 -6.77 -2.34
N ARG A 206 22.12 -7.56 -3.02
CA ARG A 206 21.96 -9.03 -3.11
C ARG A 206 22.13 -9.74 -1.77
N ASN A 207 22.87 -9.16 -0.84
CA ASN A 207 23.14 -9.74 0.47
C ASN A 207 22.27 -9.17 1.60
N LEU A 208 21.39 -8.21 1.29
CA LEU A 208 20.45 -7.64 2.25
C LEU A 208 19.44 -8.70 2.70
N LEU A 209 19.29 -8.86 4.00
CA LEU A 209 18.38 -9.84 4.61
C LEU A 209 17.08 -9.17 5.03
N VAL A 210 16.02 -9.95 5.16
CA VAL A 210 14.70 -9.49 5.62
C VAL A 210 14.80 -8.82 6.98
N ARG A 211 15.58 -9.37 7.92
CA ARG A 211 15.80 -8.79 9.26
C ARG A 211 16.41 -7.40 9.25
N ASP A 212 17.13 -7.03 8.18
CA ASP A 212 17.78 -5.72 8.07
C ASP A 212 16.82 -4.59 7.70
N ILE A 213 15.61 -4.95 7.21
CA ILE A 213 14.63 -3.98 6.70
C ILE A 213 13.25 -4.11 7.34
N MET A 214 12.97 -5.22 8.06
CA MET A 214 11.67 -5.45 8.69
C MET A 214 11.38 -4.45 9.81
N THR A 215 10.11 -4.17 10.04
CA THR A 215 9.65 -3.54 11.28
C THR A 215 9.57 -4.60 12.36
N THR A 216 10.38 -4.45 13.41
CA THR A 216 10.43 -5.37 14.56
C THR A 216 9.27 -5.11 15.53
N HIS A 217 8.96 -6.11 16.37
CA HIS A 217 7.92 -6.04 17.41
C HIS A 217 6.57 -5.54 16.85
N PRO A 218 5.98 -6.25 15.89
CA PRO A 218 4.75 -5.82 15.27
C PRO A 218 3.61 -5.86 16.29
N LEU A 219 2.69 -4.91 16.15
CA LEU A 219 1.43 -4.98 16.88
C LEU A 219 0.68 -6.24 16.44
N THR A 220 0.20 -7.00 17.41
CA THR A 220 -0.63 -8.20 17.19
C THR A 220 -1.93 -8.07 17.97
N VAL A 221 -2.96 -8.76 17.54
CA VAL A 221 -4.30 -8.76 18.18
C VAL A 221 -4.75 -10.19 18.39
N GLY A 222 -5.41 -10.45 19.52
CA GLY A 222 -6.06 -11.72 19.77
C GLY A 222 -7.29 -11.93 18.89
N ILE A 223 -7.58 -13.20 18.52
CA ILE A 223 -8.70 -13.53 17.62
C ILE A 223 -10.07 -13.15 18.20
N ASP A 224 -10.18 -13.07 19.51
CA ASP A 224 -11.42 -12.78 20.24
C ASP A 224 -11.70 -11.27 20.39
N GLU A 225 -10.80 -10.40 19.88
CA GLU A 225 -10.99 -8.96 19.95
C GLU A 225 -12.12 -8.48 19.02
N ASP A 226 -12.73 -7.34 19.39
CA ASP A 226 -13.79 -6.72 18.57
C ASP A 226 -13.21 -6.12 17.29
N VAL A 227 -13.84 -6.38 16.16
CA VAL A 227 -13.47 -5.81 14.85
C VAL A 227 -13.39 -4.29 14.90
N LYS A 228 -14.25 -3.62 15.66
CA LYS A 228 -14.21 -2.15 15.82
C LYS A 228 -12.94 -1.68 16.50
N MET A 229 -12.47 -2.42 17.50
CA MET A 229 -11.19 -2.12 18.16
C MET A 229 -10.01 -2.28 17.22
N VAL A 230 -10.04 -3.31 16.36
CA VAL A 230 -9.02 -3.50 15.33
C VAL A 230 -9.05 -2.38 14.30
N ILE A 231 -10.23 -1.95 13.83
CA ILE A 231 -10.36 -0.81 12.92
C ILE A 231 -9.78 0.45 13.58
N ALA A 232 -10.14 0.74 14.83
CA ALA A 232 -9.61 1.89 15.58
C ALA A 232 -8.08 1.83 15.70
N LEU A 233 -7.52 0.66 16.00
CA LEU A 233 -6.07 0.43 16.06
C LEU A 233 -5.38 0.72 14.72
N LEU A 234 -5.94 0.20 13.60
CA LEU A 234 -5.41 0.45 12.26
C LEU A 234 -5.40 1.95 11.91
N MET A 235 -6.43 2.71 12.36
CA MET A 235 -6.51 4.15 12.14
C MET A 235 -5.52 4.92 13.01
N GLU A 236 -5.48 4.63 14.31
CA GLU A 236 -4.59 5.30 15.29
C GLU A 236 -3.11 5.09 14.93
N LYS A 237 -2.72 3.86 14.65
CA LYS A 237 -1.33 3.51 14.34
C LYS A 237 -0.97 3.75 12.86
N ARG A 238 -1.91 4.21 12.03
CA ARG A 238 -1.74 4.45 10.59
C ARG A 238 -1.22 3.24 9.81
N ILE A 239 -1.53 2.03 10.28
CA ILE A 239 -1.17 0.78 9.63
C ILE A 239 -2.35 0.23 8.81
N SER A 240 -2.07 -0.64 7.83
CA SER A 240 -3.09 -1.23 6.95
C SER A 240 -3.38 -2.70 7.24
N SER A 241 -2.73 -3.27 8.22
CA SER A 241 -2.92 -4.68 8.61
C SER A 241 -2.36 -4.96 9.98
N VAL A 242 -2.85 -6.02 10.60
CA VAL A 242 -2.38 -6.52 11.90
C VAL A 242 -2.41 -8.05 11.91
N PRO A 243 -1.35 -8.74 12.38
CA PRO A 243 -1.38 -10.16 12.62
C PRO A 243 -2.34 -10.54 13.73
N ILE A 244 -3.08 -11.61 13.52
CA ILE A 244 -4.04 -12.18 14.49
C ILE A 244 -3.42 -13.37 15.16
N MET A 245 -3.49 -13.39 16.50
CA MET A 245 -2.97 -14.44 17.35
C MET A 245 -4.09 -15.30 17.93
N LYS A 246 -3.92 -16.62 17.93
CA LYS A 246 -4.77 -17.58 18.64
C LYS A 246 -3.87 -18.54 19.40
N ASP A 247 -4.11 -18.71 20.69
CA ASP A 247 -3.34 -19.60 21.56
C ASP A 247 -1.82 -19.41 21.48
N GLY A 248 -1.38 -18.14 21.40
CA GLY A 248 0.03 -17.77 21.30
C GLY A 248 0.68 -18.02 19.93
N ARG A 249 -0.11 -18.41 18.92
CA ARG A 249 0.37 -18.68 17.56
C ARG A 249 -0.25 -17.73 16.55
N LEU A 250 0.45 -17.49 15.45
CA LEU A 250 -0.08 -16.74 14.31
C LEU A 250 -1.25 -17.52 13.68
N ALA A 251 -2.45 -16.95 13.75
CA ALA A 251 -3.66 -17.50 13.15
C ALA A 251 -3.89 -16.97 11.72
N GLY A 252 -3.56 -15.69 11.50
CA GLY A 252 -3.76 -15.03 10.19
C GLY A 252 -3.44 -13.54 10.25
N MET A 253 -4.01 -12.81 9.32
CA MET A 253 -3.85 -11.36 9.21
C MET A 253 -5.19 -10.69 8.87
N VAL A 254 -5.51 -9.60 9.55
CA VAL A 254 -6.60 -8.71 9.18
C VAL A 254 -6.01 -7.49 8.47
N THR A 255 -6.61 -7.12 7.36
CA THR A 255 -6.18 -5.99 6.53
C THR A 255 -7.34 -5.02 6.30
N THR A 256 -7.03 -3.77 5.93
CA THR A 256 -8.06 -2.81 5.48
C THR A 256 -8.91 -3.41 4.36
N HIS A 257 -8.30 -4.14 3.42
CA HIS A 257 -9.02 -4.78 2.31
C HIS A 257 -9.96 -5.89 2.79
N SER A 258 -9.51 -6.77 3.70
CA SER A 258 -10.37 -7.84 4.22
C SER A 258 -11.54 -7.31 5.06
N LEU A 259 -11.36 -6.17 5.73
CA LEU A 259 -12.43 -5.48 6.44
C LEU A 259 -13.45 -4.83 5.49
N LEU A 260 -13.00 -4.26 4.37
CA LEU A 260 -13.88 -3.72 3.33
C LEU A 260 -14.69 -4.82 2.63
N ALA A 261 -14.09 -5.99 2.42
CA ALA A 261 -14.76 -7.13 1.82
C ALA A 261 -15.91 -7.69 2.68
N ALA A 262 -15.97 -7.32 3.95
CA ALA A 262 -16.98 -7.74 4.92
C ALA A 262 -18.10 -6.69 5.14
N LEU A 263 -18.04 -5.53 4.46
CA LEU A 263 -19.12 -4.54 4.43
C LEU A 263 -20.24 -4.98 3.49
#